data_b7e0650052431d135dacd3896c8debfe
#
_entry.id   b7e0650052431d135dacd3896c8debfe
#
_cell.length_a   1.000
_cell.length_b   1.000
_cell.length_c   1.000
_cell.angle_alpha   90.00
_cell.angle_beta   90.00
_cell.angle_gamma   90.00
#
_symmetry.space_group_name_H-M   'P 1'
#
loop_
_entity.id
_entity.type
_entity.pdbx_description
1 polymer ?
#
loop_
_entity_poly.entity_id
_entity_poly.type
_entity_poly.pdbx_seq_one_letter_code
_entity_poly.pdbx_strand_id
1 'polypeptide(L)'
;LSLRHPLDCVLSCFMQTFNLNNAMANFLDLKTTAQLYSNSMKLFDIYCKVFKIKYHIVKYEDLIHSLKSEAISLLKFLDLSWQDNMAKYRELALNKKINTPSYNQVTEKIYTRASGRWKNYEKELEFIFPEIKFWIDKWKYKF
;
A
#
# COMPACT_ATOMS: atom_id res chain seq x y z
N LEU A 1 -6.92 -3.78 -6.10
CA LEU A 1 -6.44 -2.61 -5.36
C LEU A 1 -5.70 -3.08 -4.11
N SER A 2 -4.38 -2.80 -4.05
CA SER A 2 -3.59 -3.01 -2.83
C SER A 2 -3.74 -1.78 -1.93
N LEU A 3 -4.15 -1.99 -0.70
CA LEU A 3 -4.29 -0.95 0.32
C LEU A 3 -3.34 -1.19 1.49
N ARG A 4 -2.96 -0.12 2.12
CA ARG A 4 -2.30 -0.07 3.41
C ARG A 4 -2.88 1.11 4.18
N HIS A 5 -2.75 1.12 5.52
CA HIS A 5 -3.23 2.24 6.32
C HIS A 5 -2.77 3.57 5.71
N PRO A 6 -3.69 4.51 5.40
CA PRO A 6 -3.34 5.73 4.65
C PRO A 6 -2.18 6.53 5.24
N LEU A 7 -2.14 6.68 6.58
CA LEU A 7 -1.03 7.36 7.26
C LEU A 7 0.30 6.61 7.15
N ASP A 8 0.28 5.27 7.19
CA ASP A 8 1.50 4.48 6.95
C ASP A 8 1.98 4.60 5.51
N CYS A 9 1.05 4.71 4.55
CA CYS A 9 1.39 4.92 3.15
C CYS A 9 2.06 6.28 2.94
N VAL A 10 1.45 7.35 3.44
CA VAL A 10 1.98 8.72 3.37
C VAL A 10 3.35 8.81 4.04
N LEU A 11 3.47 8.33 5.29
CA LEU A 11 4.73 8.33 6.03
C LEU A 11 5.82 7.55 5.31
N SER A 12 5.48 6.37 4.76
CA SER A 12 6.44 5.53 4.03
C SER A 12 6.96 6.19 2.77
N CYS A 13 6.09 6.87 2.01
CA CYS A 13 6.48 7.60 0.81
C CYS A 13 7.35 8.82 1.16
N PHE A 14 7.00 9.57 2.20
CA PHE A 14 7.78 10.71 2.67
C PHE A 14 9.19 10.30 3.14
N MET A 15 9.32 9.16 3.83
CA MET A 15 10.60 8.67 4.34
C MET A 15 11.47 7.94 3.30
N GLN A 16 10.92 7.68 2.11
CA GLN A 16 11.63 6.95 1.07
C GLN A 16 12.49 7.88 0.23
N THR A 17 13.75 7.53 0.03
CA THR A 17 14.62 8.23 -0.91
C THR A 17 14.29 7.81 -2.34
N PHE A 18 13.64 8.72 -3.07
CA PHE A 18 13.35 8.54 -4.50
C PHE A 18 14.33 9.33 -5.37
N ASN A 19 14.59 8.84 -6.58
CA ASN A 19 15.23 9.66 -7.60
C ASN A 19 14.27 10.80 -7.98
N LEU A 20 14.70 12.04 -7.79
CA LEU A 20 13.85 13.22 -7.98
C LEU A 20 13.43 13.38 -9.44
N ASN A 21 12.13 13.57 -9.62
CA ASN A 21 11.47 14.03 -10.82
C ASN A 21 10.21 14.81 -10.40
N ASN A 22 9.47 15.37 -11.36
CA ASN A 22 8.27 16.18 -11.05
C ASN A 22 7.23 15.47 -10.21
N ALA A 23 7.06 14.15 -10.36
CA ALA A 23 6.13 13.37 -9.57
C ALA A 23 6.69 13.08 -8.15
N MET A 24 7.95 12.68 -8.06
CA MET A 24 8.61 12.34 -6.78
C MET A 24 8.88 13.56 -5.90
N ALA A 25 8.92 14.78 -6.46
CA ALA A 25 9.02 16.00 -5.68
C ALA A 25 7.88 16.19 -4.65
N ASN A 26 6.71 15.59 -4.90
CA ASN A 26 5.60 15.60 -3.94
C ASN A 26 5.90 14.85 -2.63
N PHE A 27 6.91 13.97 -2.61
CA PHE A 27 7.30 13.21 -1.42
C PHE A 27 8.34 13.92 -0.55
N LEU A 28 8.75 15.14 -0.90
CA LEU A 28 9.67 15.94 -0.09
C LEU A 28 8.99 16.66 1.09
N ASP A 29 7.66 16.69 1.10
CA ASP A 29 6.87 17.32 2.13
C ASP A 29 5.64 16.46 2.49
N LEU A 30 5.32 16.35 3.78
CA LEU A 30 4.20 15.51 4.26
C LEU A 30 2.85 15.97 3.73
N LYS A 31 2.61 17.29 3.62
CA LYS A 31 1.34 17.83 3.13
C LYS A 31 1.12 17.49 1.66
N THR A 32 2.14 17.71 0.84
CA THR A 32 2.06 17.36 -0.60
C THR A 32 1.98 15.87 -0.82
N THR A 33 2.64 15.06 0.01
CA THR A 33 2.50 13.60 0.00
C THR A 33 1.06 13.17 0.31
N ALA A 34 0.44 13.75 1.35
CA ALA A 34 -0.94 13.46 1.73
C ALA A 34 -1.93 13.87 0.63
N GLN A 35 -1.74 15.04 0.02
CA GLN A 35 -2.54 15.53 -1.10
C GLN A 35 -2.42 14.61 -2.32
N LEU A 36 -1.20 14.16 -2.65
CA LEU A 36 -0.97 13.24 -3.76
C LEU A 36 -1.68 11.90 -3.49
N TYR A 37 -1.60 11.36 -2.28
CA TYR A 37 -2.33 10.16 -1.88
C TYR A 37 -3.84 10.36 -2.09
N SER A 38 -4.40 11.43 -1.53
CA SER A 38 -5.82 11.75 -1.61
C SER A 38 -6.29 11.90 -3.07
N ASN A 39 -5.55 12.63 -3.89
CA ASN A 39 -5.87 12.85 -5.30
C ASN A 39 -5.77 11.55 -6.12
N SER A 40 -4.78 10.69 -5.83
CA SER A 40 -4.65 9.38 -6.48
C SER A 40 -5.84 8.47 -6.17
N MET A 41 -6.31 8.47 -4.93
CA MET A 41 -7.48 7.70 -4.53
C MET A 41 -8.79 8.27 -5.10
N LYS A 42 -8.92 9.61 -5.19
CA LYS A 42 -10.04 10.26 -5.90
C LYS A 42 -10.08 9.87 -7.38
N LEU A 43 -8.93 9.88 -8.03
CA LEU A 43 -8.82 9.49 -9.44
C LEU A 43 -9.20 8.03 -9.65
N PHE A 44 -8.73 7.13 -8.77
CA PHE A 44 -9.13 5.73 -8.78
C PHE A 44 -10.66 5.56 -8.67
N ASP A 45 -11.31 6.29 -7.75
CA ASP A 45 -12.76 6.27 -7.60
C ASP A 45 -13.50 6.74 -8.85
N ILE A 46 -13.01 7.80 -9.48
CA ILE A 46 -13.57 8.32 -10.73
C ILE A 46 -13.48 7.24 -11.83
N TYR A 47 -12.31 6.63 -11.98
CA TYR A 47 -12.12 5.58 -12.99
C TYR A 47 -13.02 4.36 -12.72
N CYS A 48 -13.14 3.94 -11.48
CA CYS A 48 -14.03 2.83 -11.12
C CYS A 48 -15.49 3.13 -11.49
N LYS A 49 -15.95 4.37 -11.28
CA LYS A 49 -17.32 4.79 -11.62
C LYS A 49 -17.51 4.91 -13.14
N VAL A 50 -16.62 5.62 -13.82
CA VAL A 50 -16.74 5.90 -15.26
C VAL A 50 -16.63 4.62 -16.09
N PHE A 51 -15.64 3.78 -15.80
CA PHE A 51 -15.36 2.57 -16.56
C PHE A 51 -16.00 1.32 -15.98
N LYS A 52 -16.77 1.45 -14.90
CA LYS A 52 -17.42 0.31 -14.20
C LYS A 52 -16.42 -0.80 -13.84
N ILE A 53 -15.24 -0.41 -13.37
CA ILE A 53 -14.12 -1.32 -13.07
C ILE A 53 -14.52 -2.19 -11.87
N LYS A 54 -14.51 -3.51 -12.05
CA LYS A 54 -14.57 -4.45 -10.94
C LYS A 54 -13.17 -4.57 -10.33
N TYR A 55 -13.07 -4.48 -9.00
CA TYR A 55 -11.80 -4.62 -8.31
C TYR A 55 -11.96 -5.42 -7.03
N HIS A 56 -10.88 -6.06 -6.62
CA HIS A 56 -10.72 -6.74 -5.34
C HIS A 56 -9.78 -5.92 -4.46
N ILE A 57 -10.05 -5.85 -3.16
CA ILE A 57 -9.20 -5.15 -2.20
C ILE A 57 -8.35 -6.18 -1.46
N VAL A 58 -7.03 -5.92 -1.44
CA VAL A 58 -6.07 -6.63 -0.58
C VAL A 58 -5.47 -5.61 0.37
N LYS A 59 -5.72 -5.76 1.67
CA LYS A 59 -5.10 -4.93 2.69
C LYS A 59 -3.76 -5.53 3.11
N TYR A 60 -2.74 -4.69 3.17
CA TYR A 60 -1.39 -5.09 3.61
C TYR A 60 -1.43 -5.73 5.00
N GLU A 61 -2.19 -5.15 5.91
CA GLU A 61 -2.32 -5.60 7.28
C GLU A 61 -2.92 -7.03 7.36
N ASP A 62 -3.91 -7.34 6.54
CA ASP A 62 -4.50 -8.67 6.47
C ASP A 62 -3.54 -9.65 5.79
N LEU A 63 -2.87 -9.21 4.71
CA LEU A 63 -1.91 -10.01 3.96
C LEU A 63 -0.72 -10.48 4.81
N ILE A 64 -0.16 -9.61 5.67
CA ILE A 64 0.99 -9.98 6.52
C ILE A 64 0.63 -10.97 7.61
N HIS A 65 -0.65 -11.04 8.02
CA HIS A 65 -1.14 -12.00 9.01
C HIS A 65 -1.62 -13.31 8.37
N SER A 66 -2.16 -13.26 7.15
CA SER A 66 -2.85 -14.40 6.52
C SER A 66 -2.61 -14.47 5.00
N LEU A 67 -1.33 -14.52 4.59
CA LEU A 67 -0.94 -14.52 3.17
C LEU A 67 -1.75 -15.50 2.31
N LYS A 68 -1.87 -16.76 2.76
CA LYS A 68 -2.54 -17.79 1.97
C LYS A 68 -4.03 -17.50 1.80
N SER A 69 -4.70 -17.07 2.86
CA SER A 69 -6.13 -16.72 2.84
C SER A 69 -6.41 -15.54 1.90
N GLU A 70 -5.61 -14.47 2.02
CA GLU A 70 -5.74 -13.28 1.18
C GLU A 70 -5.43 -13.58 -0.29
N ALA A 71 -4.41 -14.41 -0.54
CA ALA A 71 -4.07 -14.83 -1.89
C ALA A 71 -5.19 -15.70 -2.51
N ILE A 72 -5.79 -16.64 -1.77
CA ILE A 72 -6.92 -17.45 -2.23
C ILE A 72 -8.12 -16.55 -2.56
N SER A 73 -8.41 -15.55 -1.72
CA SER A 73 -9.50 -14.59 -1.96
C SER A 73 -9.28 -13.79 -3.25
N LEU A 74 -8.06 -13.32 -3.48
CA LEU A 74 -7.68 -12.64 -4.71
C LEU A 74 -7.77 -13.56 -5.94
N LEU A 75 -7.28 -14.79 -5.83
CA LEU A 75 -7.33 -15.77 -6.92
C LEU A 75 -8.76 -16.12 -7.31
N LYS A 76 -9.65 -16.25 -6.31
CA LYS A 76 -11.08 -16.45 -6.57
C LYS A 76 -11.69 -15.30 -7.36
N PHE A 77 -11.32 -14.05 -7.05
CA PHE A 77 -11.75 -12.88 -7.84
C PHE A 77 -11.27 -12.92 -9.28
N LEU A 78 -10.08 -13.52 -9.51
CA LEU A 78 -9.46 -13.65 -10.84
C LEU A 78 -9.88 -14.94 -11.57
N ASP A 79 -10.76 -15.75 -10.97
CA ASP A 79 -11.16 -17.07 -11.48
C ASP A 79 -9.95 -18.02 -11.65
N LEU A 80 -9.04 -17.98 -10.68
CA LEU A 80 -7.83 -18.80 -10.64
C LEU A 80 -7.79 -19.65 -9.38
N SER A 81 -7.05 -20.76 -9.42
CA SER A 81 -6.84 -21.66 -8.28
C SER A 81 -5.48 -21.43 -7.64
N TRP A 82 -5.40 -21.67 -6.32
CA TRP A 82 -4.14 -21.70 -5.60
C TRP A 82 -3.23 -22.82 -6.12
N GLN A 83 -1.94 -22.51 -6.23
CA GLN A 83 -0.89 -23.47 -6.53
C GLN A 83 0.18 -23.41 -5.43
N ASP A 84 0.67 -24.55 -4.98
CA ASP A 84 1.58 -24.62 -3.81
C ASP A 84 2.94 -23.94 -4.07
N ASN A 85 3.37 -23.82 -5.32
CA ASN A 85 4.56 -23.05 -5.68
C ASN A 85 4.42 -21.53 -5.40
N MET A 86 3.21 -21.02 -5.27
CA MET A 86 2.96 -19.61 -4.88
C MET A 86 3.47 -19.32 -3.46
N ALA A 87 3.51 -20.33 -2.58
CA ALA A 87 4.13 -20.19 -1.26
C ALA A 87 5.64 -19.94 -1.30
N LYS A 88 6.30 -20.26 -2.44
CA LYS A 88 7.75 -20.08 -2.65
C LYS A 88 8.11 -18.70 -3.24
N TYR A 89 7.21 -17.71 -3.09
CA TYR A 89 7.39 -16.37 -3.67
C TYR A 89 8.76 -15.73 -3.35
N ARG A 90 9.29 -15.98 -2.14
CA ARG A 90 10.58 -15.45 -1.70
C ARG A 90 11.75 -16.04 -2.49
N GLU A 91 11.77 -17.35 -2.70
CA GLU A 91 12.79 -18.03 -3.52
C GLU A 91 12.78 -17.48 -4.94
N LEU A 92 11.57 -17.28 -5.50
CA LEU A 92 11.40 -16.69 -6.82
C LEU A 92 11.85 -15.22 -6.87
N ALA A 93 11.59 -14.44 -5.81
CA ALA A 93 12.02 -13.04 -5.71
C ALA A 93 13.55 -12.91 -5.62
N LEU A 94 14.21 -13.78 -4.86
CA LEU A 94 15.68 -13.78 -4.74
C LEU A 94 16.38 -14.08 -6.06
N ASN A 95 15.74 -14.87 -6.94
CA ASN A 95 16.27 -15.21 -8.25
C ASN A 95 15.95 -14.17 -9.33
N LYS A 96 15.17 -13.13 -9.03
CA LYS A 96 14.82 -12.05 -9.96
C LYS A 96 15.66 -10.80 -9.69
N LYS A 97 16.11 -10.16 -10.78
CA LYS A 97 16.70 -8.81 -10.68
C LYS A 97 15.58 -7.79 -10.42
N ILE A 98 15.48 -7.33 -9.19
CA ILE A 98 14.48 -6.33 -8.77
C ILE A 98 15.17 -4.98 -8.66
N ASN A 99 14.78 -4.02 -9.49
CA ASN A 99 15.37 -2.67 -9.55
C ASN A 99 14.42 -1.65 -8.91
N THR A 100 13.92 -1.91 -7.71
CA THR A 100 13.05 -0.97 -6.99
C THR A 100 13.69 -0.55 -5.66
N PRO A 101 13.40 0.66 -5.15
CA PRO A 101 13.89 1.10 -3.84
C PRO A 101 13.51 0.17 -2.68
N SER A 102 12.50 -0.68 -2.88
CA SER A 102 12.02 -1.67 -1.90
C SER A 102 12.63 -3.07 -2.07
N TYR A 103 13.71 -3.24 -2.84
CA TYR A 103 14.34 -4.56 -3.09
C TYR A 103 14.54 -5.38 -1.81
N ASN A 104 15.16 -4.78 -0.79
CA ASN A 104 15.41 -5.47 0.47
C ASN A 104 14.12 -5.94 1.16
N GLN A 105 13.04 -5.15 1.05
CA GLN A 105 11.74 -5.47 1.65
C GLN A 105 11.04 -6.63 0.93
N VAL A 106 11.16 -6.71 -0.39
CA VAL A 106 10.54 -7.77 -1.21
C VAL A 106 11.23 -9.13 -1.01
N THR A 107 12.52 -9.13 -0.73
CA THR A 107 13.33 -10.34 -0.50
C THR A 107 13.36 -10.81 0.95
N GLU A 108 12.89 -9.99 1.90
CA GLU A 108 12.75 -10.39 3.30
C GLU A 108 11.56 -11.35 3.50
N LYS A 109 11.56 -12.06 4.64
CA LYS A 109 10.34 -12.72 5.13
C LYS A 109 9.29 -11.65 5.42
N ILE A 110 8.00 -12.03 5.29
CA ILE A 110 6.90 -11.14 5.68
C ILE A 110 7.13 -10.66 7.12
N TYR A 111 7.08 -9.35 7.30
CA TYR A 111 7.30 -8.70 8.60
C TYR A 111 6.15 -7.74 8.92
N THR A 112 5.90 -7.56 10.21
CA THR A 112 4.80 -6.71 10.71
C THR A 112 5.23 -5.28 11.07
N ARG A 113 6.55 -5.02 11.17
CA ARG A 113 7.10 -3.73 11.65
C ARG A 113 6.67 -2.49 10.86
N ALA A 114 6.16 -2.69 9.64
CA ALA A 114 5.69 -1.58 8.81
C ALA A 114 4.21 -1.26 9.02
N SER A 115 3.45 -2.13 9.69
CA SER A 115 2.04 -1.90 10.02
C SER A 115 1.92 -1.06 11.28
N GLY A 116 1.13 0.02 11.22
CA GLY A 116 0.92 0.92 12.34
C GLY A 116 2.14 1.78 12.73
N ARG A 117 3.14 1.88 11.86
CA ARG A 117 4.35 2.69 12.10
C ARG A 117 4.02 4.16 12.31
N TRP A 118 2.97 4.67 11.67
CA TRP A 118 2.48 6.04 11.78
C TRP A 118 2.19 6.45 13.22
N LYS A 119 1.81 5.52 14.11
CA LYS A 119 1.52 5.77 15.53
C LYS A 119 2.72 6.35 16.30
N ASN A 120 3.92 6.02 15.87
CA ASN A 120 5.14 6.57 16.46
C ASN A 120 5.39 8.05 16.06
N TYR A 121 4.62 8.57 15.12
CA TYR A 121 4.72 9.92 14.53
C TYR A 121 3.36 10.62 14.52
N GLU A 122 2.47 10.25 15.43
CA GLU A 122 1.08 10.73 15.44
C GLU A 122 1.02 12.24 15.53
N LYS A 123 1.85 12.84 16.42
CA LYS A 123 1.91 14.29 16.60
C LYS A 123 2.40 15.02 15.35
N GLU A 124 3.42 14.49 14.70
CA GLU A 124 3.99 15.03 13.49
C GLU A 124 3.06 14.89 12.28
N LEU A 125 2.13 13.95 12.33
CA LEU A 125 1.16 13.69 11.26
C LEU A 125 -0.20 14.36 11.49
N GLU A 126 -0.47 14.90 12.67
CA GLU A 126 -1.78 15.44 13.05
C GLU A 126 -2.32 16.48 12.05
N PHE A 127 -1.44 17.35 11.53
CA PHE A 127 -1.83 18.41 10.61
C PHE A 127 -2.30 17.91 9.23
N ILE A 128 -1.99 16.66 8.85
CA ILE A 128 -2.48 16.04 7.60
C ILE A 128 -3.74 15.19 7.81
N PHE A 129 -4.19 14.97 9.06
CA PHE A 129 -5.38 14.14 9.35
C PHE A 129 -6.62 14.60 8.58
N PRO A 130 -6.94 15.91 8.48
CA PRO A 130 -8.10 16.37 7.72
C PRO A 130 -8.09 15.92 6.26
N GLU A 131 -6.93 15.86 5.60
CA GLU A 131 -6.78 15.42 4.22
C GLU A 131 -6.98 13.91 4.07
N ILE A 132 -6.56 13.13 5.07
CA ILE A 132 -6.49 11.66 5.01
C ILE A 132 -7.70 10.97 5.65
N LYS A 133 -8.40 11.64 6.58
CA LYS A 133 -9.50 11.06 7.37
C LYS A 133 -10.56 10.37 6.51
N PHE A 134 -10.98 11.01 5.42
CA PHE A 134 -11.99 10.42 4.51
C PHE A 134 -11.56 9.04 4.00
N TRP A 135 -10.29 8.86 3.70
CA TRP A 135 -9.76 7.59 3.17
C TRP A 135 -9.59 6.54 4.26
N ILE A 136 -9.25 6.94 5.49
CA ILE A 136 -9.21 6.05 6.66
C ILE A 136 -10.60 5.46 6.87
N ASP A 137 -11.63 6.31 6.94
CA ASP A 137 -13.00 5.92 7.16
C ASP A 137 -13.54 5.06 6.00
N LYS A 138 -13.31 5.48 4.76
CA LYS A 138 -13.75 4.79 3.55
C LYS A 138 -13.20 3.37 3.47
N TRP A 139 -11.91 3.19 3.75
CA TRP A 139 -11.25 1.90 3.70
C TRP A 139 -11.38 1.11 5.01
N LYS A 140 -12.18 1.63 5.98
CA LYS A 140 -12.45 0.97 7.28
C LYS A 140 -11.17 0.67 8.06
N TYR A 141 -10.24 1.62 8.07
CA TYR A 141 -9.13 1.64 9.00
C TYR A 141 -9.54 2.38 10.29
N LYS A 142 -8.74 2.21 11.33
CA LYS A 142 -8.92 2.92 12.61
C LYS A 142 -7.72 3.81 12.85
N PHE A 143 -7.97 4.95 13.51
CA PHE A 143 -6.91 5.77 14.07
C PHE A 143 -6.22 5.07 15.23
#